data_2d885be7e48fc544acb40e793fc4a150
#
_entry.id   2d885be7e48fc544acb40e793fc4a150
#
_cell.length_a   1.000
_cell.length_b   1.000
_cell.length_c   1.000
_cell.angle_alpha   90.00
_cell.angle_beta   90.00
_cell.angle_gamma   90.00
#
_symmetry.space_group_name_H-M   'P 1'
#
loop_
_entity.id
_entity.type
_entity.pdbx_description
1 polymer ?
#
loop_
_entity_poly.entity_id
_entity_poly.type
_entity_poly.pdbx_seq_one_letter_code
_entity_poly.pdbx_strand_id
1 'polypeptide(L)'
;MAQNKHVTLVITHTLQPDQAARYELWLGKIMPVAAAFPGHLGANVIRPTDGQNLWNIIIRFDTLEHLYNWTQSDTRRILVEEIAISMAFLWYLCPPRHMKI
;
A
#
# COMPACT_ATOMS: atom_id res chain seq x y z
N MET A 1 18.65 -11.78 -19.38
CA MET A 1 18.54 -11.52 -19.41
C MET A 1 17.91 -10.88 -18.74
N ALA A 2 18.06 -10.48 -18.49
CA ALA A 2 17.53 -9.77 -17.84
C ALA A 2 16.34 -9.97 -17.49
N GLN A 3 16.01 -10.49 -17.34
CA GLN A 3 14.99 -10.80 -17.15
C GLN A 3 14.42 -10.67 -15.92
N ASN A 4 14.81 -10.63 -14.99
CA ASN A 4 14.25 -10.45 -13.85
C ASN A 4 13.86 -9.14 -13.60
N LYS A 5 12.75 -8.70 -14.01
CA LYS A 5 12.29 -7.41 -13.87
C LYS A 5 11.34 -7.31 -12.75
N HIS A 6 11.78 -7.73 -11.60
CA HIS A 6 10.98 -7.55 -10.39
C HIS A 6 10.75 -6.06 -10.17
N VAL A 7 9.58 -5.72 -9.72
CA VAL A 7 9.24 -4.32 -9.47
C VAL A 7 8.81 -4.14 -8.02
N THR A 8 9.14 -2.99 -7.49
CA THR A 8 8.83 -2.66 -6.09
C THR A 8 8.02 -1.38 -6.06
N LEU A 9 6.91 -1.43 -5.36
CA LEU A 9 6.10 -0.26 -5.11
C LEU A 9 6.33 0.17 -3.67
N VAL A 10 6.69 1.42 -3.46
CA VAL A 10 6.86 1.96 -2.12
C VAL A 10 5.80 3.01 -1.91
N ILE A 11 4.99 2.82 -0.89
CA ILE A 11 3.92 3.74 -0.54
C ILE A 11 4.27 4.35 0.79
N THR A 12 4.28 5.67 0.86
CA THR A 12 4.62 6.37 2.08
C THR A 12 3.42 7.18 2.55
N HIS A 13 3.01 6.94 3.78
CA HIS A 13 1.89 7.68 4.37
C HIS A 13 2.32 8.29 5.69
N THR A 14 1.84 9.49 5.95
CA THR A 14 2.05 10.15 7.23
C THR A 14 0.73 10.13 7.97
N LEU A 15 0.70 9.56 9.17
CA LEU A 15 -0.51 9.42 9.94
C LEU A 15 -0.35 10.10 11.28
N GLN A 16 -1.46 10.57 11.82
CA GLN A 16 -1.47 11.04 13.20
C GLN A 16 -1.38 9.83 14.13
N PRO A 17 -0.81 9.99 15.31
CA PRO A 17 -0.66 8.85 16.22
C PRO A 17 -1.97 8.16 16.57
N ASP A 18 -3.07 8.91 16.65
CA ASP A 18 -4.34 8.32 17.01
C ASP A 18 -4.97 7.54 15.85
N GLN A 19 -4.38 7.60 14.66
CA GLN A 19 -4.86 6.85 13.51
C GLN A 19 -4.12 5.54 13.32
N ALA A 20 -3.04 5.34 14.07
CA ALA A 20 -2.17 4.19 13.83
C ALA A 20 -2.87 2.86 14.03
N ALA A 21 -3.68 2.73 15.07
CA ALA A 21 -4.35 1.46 15.35
C ALA A 21 -5.33 1.10 14.23
N ARG A 22 -6.04 2.08 13.72
CA ARG A 22 -6.99 1.84 12.64
C ARG A 22 -6.27 1.46 11.36
N TYR A 23 -5.16 2.11 11.09
CA TYR A 23 -4.37 1.82 9.91
C TYR A 23 -3.80 0.41 10.00
N GLU A 24 -3.36 0.02 11.19
CA GLU A 24 -2.81 -1.30 11.41
C GLU A 24 -3.85 -2.39 11.12
N LEU A 25 -5.09 -2.18 11.58
CA LEU A 25 -6.16 -3.12 11.29
C LEU A 25 -6.44 -3.20 9.80
N TRP A 26 -6.43 -2.08 9.14
CA TRP A 26 -6.67 -2.04 7.71
C TRP A 26 -5.56 -2.75 6.94
N LEU A 27 -4.31 -2.59 7.37
CA LEU A 27 -3.21 -3.30 6.73
C LEU A 27 -3.39 -4.80 6.85
N GLY A 28 -3.87 -5.26 7.99
CA GLY A 28 -4.16 -6.69 8.17
C GLY A 28 -5.22 -7.20 7.22
N LYS A 29 -6.03 -6.30 6.68
CA LYS A 29 -7.07 -6.67 5.76
C LYS A 29 -6.57 -6.62 4.31
N ILE A 30 -5.86 -5.57 3.94
CA ILE A 30 -5.47 -5.38 2.55
C ILE A 30 -4.25 -6.21 2.16
N MET A 31 -3.33 -6.45 3.09
CA MET A 31 -2.11 -7.16 2.74
C MET A 31 -2.36 -8.59 2.25
N PRO A 32 -3.22 -9.38 2.92
CA PRO A 32 -3.51 -10.72 2.40
C PRO A 32 -4.23 -10.68 1.05
N VAL A 33 -5.04 -9.66 0.82
CA VAL A 33 -5.73 -9.53 -0.46
C VAL A 33 -4.72 -9.28 -1.56
N ALA A 34 -3.77 -8.39 -1.33
CA ALA A 34 -2.71 -8.13 -2.31
C ALA A 34 -1.89 -9.39 -2.55
N ALA A 35 -1.62 -10.14 -1.49
CA ALA A 35 -0.80 -11.34 -1.60
C ALA A 35 -1.45 -12.42 -2.46
N ALA A 36 -2.76 -12.37 -2.62
CA ALA A 36 -3.46 -13.34 -3.44
C ALA A 36 -3.41 -13.01 -4.92
N PHE A 37 -2.93 -11.83 -5.29
CA PHE A 37 -2.85 -11.46 -6.69
C PHE A 37 -1.67 -12.15 -7.37
N PRO A 38 -1.81 -12.51 -8.63
CA PRO A 38 -0.72 -13.17 -9.35
C PRO A 38 0.54 -12.32 -9.36
N GLY A 39 1.67 -12.95 -9.18
CA GLY A 39 2.95 -12.27 -9.27
C GLY A 39 3.42 -11.60 -8.00
N HIS A 40 2.61 -11.61 -6.95
CA HIS A 40 3.02 -11.02 -5.67
C HIS A 40 4.18 -11.82 -5.09
N LEU A 41 5.27 -11.14 -4.79
CA LEU A 41 6.46 -11.80 -4.26
C LEU A 41 6.65 -11.59 -2.77
N GLY A 42 6.12 -10.53 -2.24
CA GLY A 42 6.26 -10.26 -0.82
C GLY A 42 5.98 -8.81 -0.51
N ALA A 43 5.82 -8.52 0.75
CA ALA A 43 5.53 -7.17 1.20
C ALA A 43 6.10 -6.96 2.58
N ASN A 44 6.40 -5.70 2.88
CA ASN A 44 6.89 -5.31 4.18
C ASN A 44 6.23 -4.03 4.60
N VAL A 45 5.98 -3.91 5.89
CA VAL A 45 5.47 -2.68 6.47
C VAL A 45 6.54 -2.16 7.41
N ILE A 46 7.01 -0.94 7.13
CA ILE A 46 7.99 -0.30 8.00
C ILE A 46 7.23 0.74 8.81
N ARG A 47 7.08 0.46 10.08
CA ARG A 47 6.33 1.32 10.96
C ARG A 47 7.19 2.46 11.44
N PRO A 48 6.58 3.58 11.83
CA PRO A 48 7.37 4.72 12.28
C PRO A 48 8.14 4.41 13.56
N THR A 49 9.30 5.05 13.68
CA THR A 49 10.06 4.98 14.90
C THR A 49 9.62 6.12 15.82
N ASP A 50 10.22 6.17 16.99
CA ASP A 50 9.84 7.15 17.98
C ASP A 50 9.85 8.57 17.42
N GLY A 51 8.79 9.28 17.67
CA GLY A 51 8.70 10.67 17.25
C GLY A 51 8.37 10.89 15.81
N GLN A 52 8.10 9.82 15.06
CA GLN A 52 7.78 9.94 13.66
C GLN A 52 6.41 9.38 13.38
N ASN A 53 5.83 9.83 12.28
CA ASN A 53 4.50 9.36 11.88
C ASN A 53 4.50 8.79 10.48
N LEU A 54 5.66 8.42 9.98
CA LEU A 54 5.81 8.00 8.60
C LEU A 54 5.77 6.49 8.48
N TRP A 55 4.86 6.01 7.66
CA TRP A 55 4.71 4.58 7.39
C TRP A 55 5.15 4.30 5.97
N ASN A 56 5.90 3.25 5.78
CA ASN A 56 6.31 2.81 4.46
C ASN A 56 5.80 1.41 4.22
N ILE A 57 5.08 1.24 3.12
CA ILE A 57 4.56 -0.06 2.71
C ILE A 57 5.29 -0.43 1.44
N ILE A 58 5.95 -1.56 1.45
CA ILE A 58 6.76 -2.01 0.31
C ILE A 58 6.13 -3.27 -0.23
N ILE A 59 5.79 -3.29 -1.50
CA ILE A 59 5.15 -4.44 -2.13
C ILE A 59 5.95 -4.79 -3.39
N ARG A 60 6.25 -6.05 -3.55
CA ARG A 60 7.03 -6.50 -4.70
C ARG A 60 6.23 -7.46 -5.55
N PHE A 61 6.31 -7.25 -6.85
CA PHE A 61 5.70 -8.14 -7.83
C PHE A 61 6.77 -8.59 -8.83
N ASP A 62 6.49 -9.69 -9.50
CA ASP A 62 7.45 -10.26 -10.45
C ASP A 62 7.51 -9.46 -11.75
N THR A 63 6.43 -8.79 -12.13
CA THR A 63 6.41 -7.98 -13.35
C THR A 63 5.62 -6.72 -13.11
N LEU A 64 5.87 -5.73 -13.94
CA LEU A 64 5.13 -4.49 -13.90
C LEU A 64 3.65 -4.72 -14.22
N GLU A 65 3.38 -5.62 -15.12
CA GLU A 65 2.01 -5.92 -15.49
C GLU A 65 1.23 -6.47 -14.30
N HIS A 66 1.84 -7.38 -13.54
CA HIS A 66 1.18 -7.93 -12.37
C HIS A 66 1.00 -6.86 -11.29
N LEU A 67 1.96 -5.97 -11.16
CA LEU A 67 1.80 -4.87 -10.23
C LEU A 67 0.62 -4.00 -10.63
N TYR A 68 0.49 -3.68 -11.91
CA TYR A 68 -0.63 -2.88 -12.37
C TYR A 68 -1.96 -3.59 -12.18
N ASN A 69 -1.99 -4.89 -12.35
CA ASN A 69 -3.23 -5.63 -12.09
C ASN A 69 -3.71 -5.40 -10.67
N TRP A 70 -2.78 -5.34 -9.73
CA TRP A 70 -3.14 -5.06 -8.35
C TRP A 70 -3.49 -3.59 -8.15
N THR A 71 -2.64 -2.66 -8.59
CA THR A 71 -2.86 -1.25 -8.30
C THR A 71 -4.10 -0.69 -8.99
N GLN A 72 -4.51 -1.29 -10.10
CA GLN A 72 -5.68 -0.83 -10.83
C GLN A 72 -6.90 -1.66 -10.58
N SER A 73 -6.83 -2.59 -9.65
CA SER A 73 -7.97 -3.48 -9.40
C SER A 73 -9.06 -2.75 -8.63
N ASP A 74 -10.30 -3.15 -8.87
CA ASP A 74 -11.42 -2.64 -8.11
C ASP A 74 -11.31 -3.05 -6.65
N THR A 75 -10.78 -4.24 -6.41
CA THR A 75 -10.61 -4.74 -5.06
C THR A 75 -9.74 -3.79 -4.24
N ARG A 76 -8.62 -3.39 -4.81
CA ARG A 76 -7.74 -2.46 -4.11
C ARG A 76 -8.40 -1.09 -3.97
N ARG A 77 -9.07 -0.64 -5.00
CA ARG A 77 -9.71 0.67 -4.96
C ARG A 77 -10.73 0.75 -3.83
N ILE A 78 -11.52 -0.29 -3.68
CA ILE A 78 -12.53 -0.31 -2.63
C ILE A 78 -11.89 -0.28 -1.26
N LEU A 79 -10.84 -1.06 -1.05
CA LEU A 79 -10.16 -1.10 0.23
C LEU A 79 -9.47 0.22 0.56
N VAL A 80 -8.89 0.87 -0.46
CA VAL A 80 -8.24 2.15 -0.24
C VAL A 80 -9.28 3.21 0.09
N GLU A 81 -10.42 3.19 -0.58
CA GLU A 81 -11.48 4.14 -0.28
C GLU A 81 -12.01 3.94 1.13
N GLU A 82 -12.07 2.72 1.57
CA GLU A 82 -12.55 2.42 2.91
C GLU A 82 -11.68 3.10 3.96
N ILE A 83 -10.37 2.99 3.83
CA ILE A 83 -9.49 3.61 4.81
C ILE A 83 -9.46 5.13 4.64
N ALA A 84 -9.59 5.61 3.43
CA ALA A 84 -9.58 7.04 3.17
C ALA A 84 -10.76 7.72 3.88
N ILE A 85 -11.94 7.14 3.77
CA ILE A 85 -13.12 7.67 4.42
C ILE A 85 -12.96 7.61 5.93
N SER A 86 -12.44 6.49 6.41
CA SER A 86 -12.31 6.27 7.84
C SER A 86 -11.30 7.19 8.49
N MET A 87 -10.24 7.55 7.77
CA MET A 87 -9.15 8.33 8.32
C MET A 87 -9.17 9.78 7.91
N ALA A 88 -10.25 10.20 7.31
CA ALA A 88 -10.46 11.56 6.99
C ALA A 88 -9.73 12.02 5.76
N PHE A 89 -9.78 13.26 5.59
CA PHE A 89 -9.50 13.91 4.35
C PHE A 89 -8.07 13.90 3.89
N LEU A 90 -7.16 13.48 4.71
CA LEU A 90 -5.77 13.48 4.28
C LEU A 90 -5.57 12.67 3.03
N TRP A 91 -6.29 11.58 2.91
CA TRP A 91 -6.16 10.73 1.75
C TRP A 91 -6.76 11.35 0.51
N TYR A 92 -7.75 12.19 0.68
CA TYR A 92 -8.28 12.92 -0.44
C TYR A 92 -7.30 13.96 -0.93
N LEU A 93 -6.57 14.58 0.00
CA LEU A 93 -5.61 15.60 -0.37
C LEU A 93 -4.33 15.01 -0.94
N CYS A 94 -4.11 13.73 -0.69
CA CYS A 94 -2.95 13.04 -1.20
C CYS A 94 -3.41 11.90 -2.08
N PRO A 95 -3.74 12.20 -3.32
CA PRO A 95 -4.35 11.20 -4.18
C PRO A 95 -3.40 10.08 -4.55
N PRO A 96 -3.95 9.01 -5.03
CA PRO A 96 -3.17 7.82 -5.31
C PRO A 96 -2.04 7.97 -6.28
N ARG A 97 -1.95 9.06 -6.99
CA ARG A 97 -0.85 9.21 -7.91
C ARG A 97 0.49 9.23 -7.19
N HIS A 98 0.48 9.29 -5.89
CA HIS A 98 1.71 9.14 -5.17
C HIS A 98 2.26 7.75 -5.27
N MET A 99 1.46 6.80 -5.68
CA MET A 99 1.91 5.44 -5.78
C MET A 99 2.51 5.22 -7.13
N LYS A 100 3.69 5.74 -7.33
CA LYS A 100 4.38 5.54 -8.56
C LYS A 100 5.38 4.48 -8.42
N ILE A 101 5.65 3.87 -9.51
CA ILE A 101 6.63 2.80 -9.54
C ILE A 101 7.99 3.33 -9.86
#